data_ba88ee917e179c81cb674d206a3de76c
#
_entry.id   ba88ee917e179c81cb674d206a3de76c
#
_cell.length_a   1.000
_cell.length_b   1.000
_cell.length_c   1.000
_cell.angle_alpha   90.00
_cell.angle_beta   90.00
_cell.angle_gamma   90.00
#
_symmetry.space_group_name_H-M   'P 1'
#
loop_
_entity.id
_entity.type
_entity.pdbx_description
1 polymer ?
#
loop_
_entity_poly.entity_id
_entity_poly.type
_entity_poly.pdbx_seq_one_letter_code
_entity_poly.pdbx_strand_id
1 'polypeptide(L)'
;MIRLYQFEMSPFCTKISLILNLKKVPYQVIEVPVSKSYTVKKYSATSKLPVIEHEGKFIDDSTDIAYYLDKVFPDRPLIPIDEKLWVKCHLYEDWADESLNFYMMKLRWLPQNQDRWSNELAKFDSGLWRWLVTKFASKATLNILNKQGVGRKSE
;
A
#
# COMPACT_ATOMS: atom_id res chain seq x y z
N MET A 1 -8.03 -5.46 19.31
CA MET A 1 -6.70 -5.61 18.63
C MET A 1 -6.91 -5.41 17.15
N ILE A 2 -6.05 -4.61 16.51
CA ILE A 2 -6.11 -4.34 15.06
C ILE A 2 -5.48 -5.49 14.29
N ARG A 3 -6.11 -5.89 13.17
CA ARG A 3 -5.49 -6.71 12.12
C ARG A 3 -5.23 -5.86 10.89
N LEU A 4 -3.99 -5.86 10.41
CA LEU A 4 -3.59 -5.16 9.19
C LEU A 4 -3.43 -6.18 8.07
N TYR A 5 -4.35 -6.17 7.12
CA TYR A 5 -4.24 -6.90 5.87
C TYR A 5 -3.38 -6.08 4.93
N GLN A 6 -2.26 -6.63 4.52
CA GLN A 6 -1.28 -5.88 3.76
C GLN A 6 -0.68 -6.69 2.61
N PHE A 7 0.02 -5.96 1.77
CA PHE A 7 1.00 -6.43 0.83
C PHE A 7 2.31 -5.70 1.12
N GLU A 8 3.33 -6.40 1.61
CA GLU A 8 4.55 -5.81 2.18
C GLU A 8 5.22 -4.78 1.26
N MET A 9 5.19 -4.99 -0.06
CA MET A 9 5.80 -4.06 -1.03
C MET A 9 5.01 -2.77 -1.26
N SER A 10 3.78 -2.69 -0.79
CA SER A 10 2.92 -1.53 -0.99
C SER A 10 3.35 -0.36 -0.11
N PRO A 11 3.65 0.82 -0.67
CA PRO A 11 3.95 2.01 0.12
C PRO A 11 2.77 2.42 0.99
N PHE A 12 1.55 2.21 0.53
CA PHE A 12 0.33 2.48 1.30
C PHE A 12 0.21 1.56 2.53
N CYS A 13 0.59 0.29 2.41
CA CYS A 13 0.65 -0.62 3.55
C CYS A 13 1.75 -0.21 4.53
N THR A 14 2.92 0.19 4.01
CA THR A 14 4.01 0.74 4.84
C THR A 14 3.57 2.00 5.59
N LYS A 15 2.83 2.91 4.94
CA LYS A 15 2.23 4.10 5.57
C LYS A 15 1.43 3.71 6.82
N ILE A 16 0.54 2.72 6.73
CA ILE A 16 -0.29 2.30 7.85
C ILE A 16 0.51 1.59 8.95
N SER A 17 1.47 0.75 8.58
CA SER A 17 2.37 0.13 9.56
C SER A 17 3.16 1.17 10.35
N LEU A 18 3.66 2.21 9.69
CA LEU A 18 4.37 3.32 10.33
C LEU A 18 3.45 4.11 11.28
N ILE A 19 2.21 4.38 10.88
CA ILE A 19 1.21 5.05 11.71
C ILE A 19 0.92 4.24 12.98
N LEU A 20 0.65 2.95 12.84
CA LEU A 20 0.38 2.06 13.98
C LEU A 20 1.57 2.00 14.95
N ASN A 21 2.79 1.93 14.41
CA ASN A 21 4.02 1.94 15.21
C ASN A 21 4.24 3.29 15.92
N LEU A 22 4.02 4.42 15.23
CA LEU A 22 4.13 5.76 15.81
C LEU A 22 3.14 5.95 16.96
N LYS A 23 1.91 5.51 16.77
CA LYS A 23 0.86 5.55 17.80
C LYS A 23 1.03 4.50 18.90
N LYS A 24 1.98 3.57 18.75
CA LYS A 24 2.22 2.43 19.65
C LYS A 24 0.97 1.55 19.84
N VAL A 25 0.15 1.44 18.81
CA VAL A 25 -1.04 0.58 18.80
C VAL A 25 -0.60 -0.84 18.44
N PRO A 26 -0.89 -1.86 19.27
CA PRO A 26 -0.58 -3.24 18.94
C PRO A 26 -1.46 -3.74 17.80
N TYR A 27 -0.83 -4.39 16.81
CA TYR A 27 -1.53 -4.96 15.66
C TYR A 27 -0.93 -6.27 15.21
N GLN A 28 -1.74 -7.06 14.50
CA GLN A 28 -1.34 -8.29 13.84
C GLN A 28 -1.27 -8.04 12.33
N VAL A 29 -0.17 -8.40 11.71
CA VAL A 29 -0.03 -8.38 10.25
C VAL A 29 -0.62 -9.64 9.64
N ILE A 30 -1.43 -9.47 8.60
CA ILE A 30 -1.95 -10.54 7.74
C ILE A 30 -1.47 -10.24 6.32
N GLU A 31 -0.43 -10.94 5.90
CA GLU A 31 0.12 -10.79 4.56
C GLU A 31 -0.80 -11.45 3.53
N VAL A 32 -1.13 -10.73 2.46
CA VAL A 32 -1.96 -11.23 1.37
C VAL A 32 -1.09 -11.50 0.14
N PRO A 33 -0.81 -12.76 -0.18
CA PRO A 33 -0.06 -13.13 -1.38
C PRO A 33 -0.74 -12.64 -2.66
N VAL A 34 0.03 -12.39 -3.72
CA VAL A 34 -0.50 -11.94 -5.01
C VAL A 34 -1.54 -12.94 -5.55
N SER A 35 -1.28 -14.24 -5.43
CA SER A 35 -2.22 -15.30 -5.82
C SER A 35 -3.56 -15.26 -5.09
N LYS A 36 -3.61 -14.62 -3.91
CA LYS A 36 -4.82 -14.48 -3.09
C LYS A 36 -5.40 -13.07 -3.11
N SER A 37 -4.89 -12.16 -3.95
CA SER A 37 -5.38 -10.78 -4.05
C SER A 37 -6.89 -10.68 -4.31
N TYR A 38 -7.47 -11.66 -5.00
CA TYR A 38 -8.92 -11.74 -5.23
C TYR A 38 -9.75 -11.84 -3.93
N THR A 39 -9.14 -12.27 -2.82
CA THR A 39 -9.84 -12.37 -1.53
C THR A 39 -10.08 -11.00 -0.88
N VAL A 40 -9.31 -9.98 -1.27
CA VAL A 40 -9.39 -8.62 -0.70
C VAL A 40 -10.77 -8.01 -0.87
N LYS A 41 -11.48 -8.35 -1.95
CA LYS A 41 -12.87 -7.91 -2.19
C LYS A 41 -13.86 -8.28 -1.08
N LYS A 42 -13.48 -9.20 -0.17
CA LYS A 42 -14.30 -9.56 1.00
C LYS A 42 -14.22 -8.52 2.12
N TYR A 43 -13.17 -7.71 2.13
CA TYR A 43 -12.85 -6.76 3.19
C TYR A 43 -12.82 -5.31 2.71
N SER A 44 -12.71 -5.09 1.40
CA SER A 44 -12.52 -3.77 0.78
C SER A 44 -13.44 -3.62 -0.43
N ALA A 45 -14.17 -2.52 -0.48
CA ALA A 45 -15.01 -2.16 -1.62
C ALA A 45 -14.17 -1.88 -2.87
N THR A 46 -12.98 -1.32 -2.69
CA THR A 46 -12.05 -0.99 -3.78
C THR A 46 -11.17 -2.18 -4.20
N SER A 47 -11.22 -3.30 -3.47
CA SER A 47 -10.34 -4.46 -3.65
C SER A 47 -8.85 -4.12 -3.56
N LYS A 48 -8.50 -3.07 -2.83
CA LYS A 48 -7.12 -2.60 -2.62
C LYS A 48 -6.67 -2.86 -1.19
N LEU A 49 -5.36 -2.89 -0.99
CA LEU A 49 -4.68 -2.93 0.29
C LEU A 49 -3.95 -1.60 0.53
N PRO A 50 -3.81 -1.15 1.78
CA PRO A 50 -4.11 -1.85 3.02
C PRO A 50 -5.59 -1.88 3.38
N VAL A 51 -5.95 -2.84 4.25
CA VAL A 51 -7.23 -2.86 4.97
C VAL A 51 -6.93 -3.11 6.45
N ILE A 52 -7.59 -2.42 7.35
CA ILE A 52 -7.56 -2.78 8.77
C ILE A 52 -8.91 -3.38 9.20
N GLU A 53 -8.83 -4.33 10.11
CA GLU A 53 -9.99 -4.83 10.86
C GLU A 53 -9.85 -4.40 12.32
N HIS A 54 -10.83 -3.68 12.82
CA HIS A 54 -10.89 -3.24 14.21
C HIS A 54 -12.32 -3.37 14.73
N GLU A 55 -12.50 -4.10 15.82
CA GLU A 55 -13.81 -4.33 16.46
C GLU A 55 -14.90 -4.84 15.50
N GLY A 56 -14.51 -5.74 14.57
CA GLY A 56 -15.41 -6.33 13.59
C GLY A 56 -15.75 -5.43 12.40
N LYS A 57 -15.13 -4.24 12.29
CA LYS A 57 -15.27 -3.33 11.17
C LYS A 57 -14.04 -3.40 10.28
N PHE A 58 -14.25 -3.39 8.96
CA PHE A 58 -13.21 -3.25 7.98
C PHE A 58 -13.15 -1.80 7.49
N ILE A 59 -11.97 -1.24 7.46
CA ILE A 59 -11.68 0.09 6.91
C ILE A 59 -10.61 -0.09 5.85
N ASP A 60 -10.89 0.33 4.64
CA ASP A 60 -9.97 0.36 3.52
C ASP A 60 -9.66 1.81 3.11
N ASP A 61 -8.74 1.99 2.17
CA ASP A 61 -8.06 3.23 1.84
C ASP A 61 -7.09 3.73 2.92
N SER A 62 -5.85 4.04 2.51
CA SER A 62 -4.80 4.39 3.48
C SER A 62 -5.03 5.74 4.14
N THR A 63 -5.69 6.67 3.47
CA THR A 63 -6.03 7.98 4.02
C THR A 63 -7.17 7.87 5.02
N ASP A 64 -8.23 7.13 4.68
CA ASP A 64 -9.35 6.87 5.59
C ASP A 64 -8.90 6.09 6.83
N ILE A 65 -8.00 5.10 6.66
CA ILE A 65 -7.40 4.37 7.78
C ILE A 65 -6.61 5.33 8.68
N ALA A 66 -5.82 6.24 8.12
CA ALA A 66 -5.04 7.21 8.90
C ALA A 66 -5.95 8.12 9.73
N TYR A 67 -7.02 8.65 9.15
CA TYR A 67 -8.04 9.44 9.87
C TYR A 67 -8.75 8.63 10.96
N TYR A 68 -9.13 7.42 10.64
CA TYR A 68 -9.76 6.52 11.61
C TYR A 68 -8.85 6.28 12.82
N LEU A 69 -7.58 5.94 12.56
CA LEU A 69 -6.58 5.70 13.61
C LEU A 69 -6.32 6.95 14.44
N ASP A 70 -6.30 8.12 13.82
CA ASP A 70 -6.10 9.39 14.53
C ASP A 70 -7.27 9.71 15.46
N LYS A 71 -8.48 9.42 15.02
CA LYS A 71 -9.70 9.61 15.80
C LYS A 71 -9.84 8.62 16.97
N VAL A 72 -9.55 7.34 16.74
CA VAL A 72 -9.77 6.28 17.74
C VAL A 72 -8.62 6.20 18.75
N PHE A 73 -7.41 6.56 18.32
CA PHE A 73 -6.21 6.60 19.15
C PHE A 73 -5.64 8.03 19.16
N PRO A 74 -6.25 8.95 19.91
CA PRO A 74 -5.90 10.38 19.87
C PRO A 74 -4.52 10.70 20.46
N ASP A 75 -3.96 9.78 21.26
CA ASP A 75 -2.58 9.91 21.72
C ASP A 75 -1.63 9.96 20.51
N ARG A 76 -0.77 10.98 20.44
CA ARG A 76 0.14 11.23 19.33
C ARG A 76 -0.59 11.54 18.03
N PRO A 77 -1.28 12.67 17.94
CA PRO A 77 -2.01 13.07 16.75
C PRO A 77 -1.08 13.19 15.55
N LEU A 78 -1.57 12.71 14.40
CA LEU A 78 -0.88 12.77 13.11
C LEU A 78 -1.31 14.00 12.34
N ILE A 79 -2.58 14.37 12.51
CA ILE A 79 -3.24 15.41 11.73
C ILE A 79 -3.12 16.72 12.49
N PRO A 80 -2.46 17.74 11.91
CA PRO A 80 -2.31 19.04 12.57
C PRO A 80 -3.66 19.71 12.83
N ILE A 81 -3.80 20.36 13.99
CA ILE A 81 -4.98 21.17 14.32
C ILE A 81 -4.93 22.53 13.60
N ASP A 82 -3.71 23.06 13.37
CA ASP A 82 -3.53 24.30 12.62
C ASP A 82 -3.97 24.10 11.16
N GLU A 83 -4.90 24.93 10.69
CA GLU A 83 -5.49 24.81 9.37
C GLU A 83 -4.47 24.87 8.21
N LYS A 84 -3.47 25.75 8.33
CA LYS A 84 -2.42 25.90 7.30
C LYS A 84 -1.52 24.66 7.23
N LEU A 85 -1.20 24.10 8.38
CA LEU A 85 -0.43 22.85 8.44
C LEU A 85 -1.26 21.67 7.98
N TRP A 86 -2.55 21.64 8.29
CA TRP A 86 -3.49 20.63 7.81
C TRP A 86 -3.57 20.61 6.28
N VAL A 87 -3.75 21.79 5.65
CA VAL A 87 -3.76 21.92 4.19
C VAL A 87 -2.45 21.42 3.56
N LYS A 88 -1.30 21.81 4.15
CA LYS A 88 0.01 21.34 3.66
C LYS A 88 0.16 19.83 3.80
N CYS A 89 -0.26 19.26 4.91
CA CYS A 89 -0.20 17.83 5.16
C CYS A 89 -1.00 17.06 4.09
N HIS A 90 -2.22 17.52 3.80
CA HIS A 90 -3.06 16.95 2.76
C HIS A 90 -2.45 17.06 1.36
N LEU A 91 -1.94 18.23 0.99
CA LEU A 91 -1.32 18.42 -0.32
C LEU A 91 -0.10 17.51 -0.53
N TYR A 92 0.71 17.31 0.51
CA TYR A 92 1.87 16.41 0.41
C TYR A 92 1.44 14.93 0.38
N GLU A 93 0.42 14.57 1.14
CA GLU A 93 -0.11 13.22 1.17
C GLU A 93 -0.70 12.85 -0.19
N ASP A 94 -1.58 13.70 -0.72
CA ASP A 94 -2.20 13.53 -2.04
C ASP A 94 -1.14 13.49 -3.16
N TRP A 95 -0.16 14.39 -3.13
CA TRP A 95 0.95 14.37 -4.08
C TRP A 95 1.78 13.07 -3.98
N ALA A 96 2.03 12.58 -2.78
CA ALA A 96 2.78 11.35 -2.57
C ALA A 96 2.01 10.13 -3.09
N ASP A 97 0.71 10.08 -2.84
CA ASP A 97 -0.15 8.96 -3.20
C ASP A 97 -0.47 8.94 -4.70
N GLU A 98 -0.77 10.08 -5.31
CA GLU A 98 -1.24 10.17 -6.70
C GLU A 98 -0.12 10.46 -7.72
N SER A 99 1.04 10.93 -7.28
CA SER A 99 2.12 11.28 -8.20
C SER A 99 3.43 10.55 -7.88
N LEU A 100 4.00 10.79 -6.71
CA LEU A 100 5.31 10.26 -6.34
C LEU A 100 5.33 8.72 -6.35
N ASN A 101 4.26 8.08 -5.92
CA ASN A 101 4.11 6.63 -5.93
C ASN A 101 4.35 6.03 -7.31
N PHE A 102 3.82 6.62 -8.39
CA PHE A 102 3.99 6.10 -9.74
C PHE A 102 5.43 6.25 -10.25
N TYR A 103 6.11 7.36 -9.93
CA TYR A 103 7.53 7.52 -10.26
C TYR A 103 8.39 6.50 -9.50
N MET A 104 8.10 6.27 -8.22
CA MET A 104 8.79 5.25 -7.44
C MET A 104 8.55 3.85 -8.02
N MET A 105 7.34 3.53 -8.45
CA MET A 105 7.04 2.27 -9.13
C MET A 105 7.83 2.15 -10.44
N LYS A 106 7.93 3.21 -11.24
CA LYS A 106 8.76 3.22 -12.46
C LYS A 106 10.21 2.87 -12.13
N LEU A 107 10.80 3.52 -11.13
CA LEU A 107 12.19 3.27 -10.72
C LEU A 107 12.41 1.83 -10.23
N ARG A 108 11.46 1.27 -9.50
CA ARG A 108 11.50 -0.13 -9.05
C ARG A 108 11.53 -1.10 -10.23
N TRP A 109 10.80 -0.81 -11.32
CA TRP A 109 10.65 -1.70 -12.46
C TRP A 109 11.54 -1.34 -13.66
N LEU A 110 12.61 -0.57 -13.43
CA LEU A 110 13.69 -0.43 -14.43
C LEU A 110 14.27 -1.81 -14.78
N PRO A 111 14.75 -2.01 -16.04
CA PRO A 111 15.22 -3.32 -16.50
C PRO A 111 16.18 -4.03 -15.54
N GLN A 112 17.12 -3.29 -14.96
CA GLN A 112 18.12 -3.83 -14.02
C GLN A 112 17.54 -4.28 -12.68
N ASN A 113 16.32 -3.87 -12.34
CA ASN A 113 15.69 -4.15 -11.06
C ASN A 113 14.56 -5.19 -11.14
N GLN A 114 14.12 -5.54 -12.37
CA GLN A 114 12.92 -6.35 -12.58
C GLN A 114 12.97 -7.72 -11.91
N ASP A 115 14.10 -8.41 -12.00
CA ASP A 115 14.26 -9.75 -11.39
C ASP A 115 14.14 -9.67 -9.87
N ARG A 116 14.80 -8.69 -9.25
CA ARG A 116 14.72 -8.46 -7.81
C ARG A 116 13.27 -8.21 -7.38
N TRP A 117 12.59 -7.26 -8.02
CA TRP A 117 11.24 -6.90 -7.63
C TRP A 117 10.20 -7.95 -7.98
N SER A 118 10.40 -8.75 -9.04
CA SER A 118 9.55 -9.90 -9.34
C SER A 118 9.64 -10.98 -8.26
N ASN A 119 10.84 -11.24 -7.74
CA ASN A 119 11.04 -12.18 -6.64
C ASN A 119 10.45 -11.67 -5.32
N GLU A 120 10.62 -10.38 -5.01
CA GLU A 120 10.00 -9.78 -3.83
C GLU A 120 8.46 -9.81 -3.92
N LEU A 121 7.89 -9.53 -5.09
CA LEU A 121 6.45 -9.60 -5.33
C LEU A 121 5.89 -11.01 -5.05
N ALA A 122 6.64 -12.04 -5.41
CA ALA A 122 6.26 -13.44 -5.24
C ALA A 122 6.66 -14.04 -3.87
N LYS A 123 7.20 -13.24 -2.95
CA LYS A 123 7.82 -13.71 -1.70
C LYS A 123 6.89 -14.56 -0.85
N PHE A 124 5.63 -14.20 -0.79
CA PHE A 124 4.60 -14.89 0.00
C PHE A 124 3.78 -15.90 -0.79
N ASP A 125 4.05 -16.05 -2.07
CA ASP A 125 3.48 -17.10 -2.91
C ASP A 125 4.35 -18.37 -2.85
N SER A 126 3.78 -19.53 -3.16
CA SER A 126 4.49 -20.81 -3.13
C SER A 126 4.21 -21.65 -4.39
N GLY A 127 5.09 -22.63 -4.64
CA GLY A 127 4.94 -23.58 -5.73
C GLY A 127 4.75 -22.92 -7.10
N LEU A 128 3.77 -23.41 -7.87
CA LEU A 128 3.46 -22.90 -9.21
C LEU A 128 3.09 -21.42 -9.21
N TRP A 129 2.38 -20.95 -8.20
CA TRP A 129 1.99 -19.53 -8.09
C TRP A 129 3.20 -18.62 -7.96
N ARG A 130 4.18 -18.98 -7.14
CA ARG A 130 5.42 -18.22 -7.02
C ARG A 130 6.11 -18.09 -8.38
N TRP A 131 6.24 -19.19 -9.12
CA TRP A 131 6.82 -19.19 -10.46
C TRP A 131 6.05 -18.31 -11.43
N LEU A 132 4.71 -18.42 -11.47
CA LEU A 132 3.85 -17.60 -12.34
C LEU A 132 3.98 -16.11 -12.00
N VAL A 133 3.88 -15.74 -10.72
CA VAL A 133 4.01 -14.35 -10.29
C VAL A 133 5.37 -13.80 -10.70
N THR A 134 6.47 -14.50 -10.37
CA THR A 134 7.82 -14.07 -10.74
C THR A 134 7.95 -13.86 -12.26
N LYS A 135 7.44 -14.79 -13.05
CA LYS A 135 7.57 -14.74 -14.52
C LYS A 135 6.79 -13.59 -15.18
N PHE A 136 5.62 -13.25 -14.65
CA PHE A 136 4.72 -12.30 -15.29
C PHE A 136 4.64 -10.93 -14.60
N ALA A 137 5.23 -10.78 -13.41
CA ALA A 137 5.18 -9.56 -12.61
C ALA A 137 5.62 -8.31 -13.36
N SER A 138 6.79 -8.36 -14.00
CA SER A 138 7.35 -7.24 -14.75
C SER A 138 6.40 -6.77 -15.85
N LYS A 139 5.92 -7.69 -16.69
CA LYS A 139 5.00 -7.37 -17.79
C LYS A 139 3.69 -6.77 -17.29
N ALA A 140 3.13 -7.33 -16.20
CA ALA A 140 1.88 -6.85 -15.63
C ALA A 140 2.06 -5.42 -15.06
N THR A 141 3.11 -5.18 -14.30
CA THR A 141 3.37 -3.87 -13.69
C THR A 141 3.70 -2.81 -14.73
N LEU A 142 4.52 -3.12 -15.73
CA LEU A 142 4.82 -2.18 -16.81
C LEU A 142 3.55 -1.82 -17.60
N ASN A 143 2.63 -2.75 -17.79
CA ASN A 143 1.34 -2.44 -18.42
C ASN A 143 0.51 -1.45 -17.59
N ILE A 144 0.50 -1.61 -16.27
CA ILE A 144 -0.16 -0.65 -15.37
C ILE A 144 0.49 0.73 -15.48
N LEU A 145 1.82 0.82 -15.39
CA LEU A 145 2.56 2.08 -15.51
C LEU A 145 2.33 2.78 -16.85
N ASN A 146 2.26 2.01 -17.94
CA ASN A 146 1.95 2.54 -19.26
C ASN A 146 0.54 3.13 -19.37
N LYS A 147 -0.44 2.48 -18.75
CA LYS A 147 -1.82 2.98 -18.67
C LYS A 147 -1.92 4.27 -17.86
N GLN A 148 -1.12 4.42 -16.82
CA GLN A 148 -1.02 5.63 -16.01
C GLN A 148 -0.19 6.75 -16.68
N GLY A 149 0.39 6.47 -17.84
CA GLY A 149 1.19 7.45 -18.60
C GLY A 149 2.64 7.62 -18.12
N VAL A 150 2.98 7.18 -16.91
CA VAL A 150 4.33 7.32 -16.34
C VAL A 150 5.34 6.43 -17.07
N GLY A 151 4.94 5.25 -17.52
CA GLY A 151 5.79 4.34 -18.27
C GLY A 151 6.24 4.87 -19.63
N ARG A 152 5.55 5.88 -20.16
CA ARG A 152 5.84 6.49 -21.48
C ARG A 152 6.76 7.70 -21.40
N LYS A 153 7.03 8.24 -20.22
CA LYS A 153 7.91 9.39 -20.04
C LYS A 153 9.36 8.92 -20.17
N SER A 154 10.14 9.62 -21.03
CA SER A 154 11.59 9.50 -21.03
C SER A 154 12.16 9.95 -19.68
N GLU A 155 13.32 9.45 -19.33
CA GLU A 155 14.09 9.90 -18.18
C GLU A 155 14.58 11.33 -18.36
#